data_70bd3b6dbf9fa698ce00da1222d6c75e
#
_entry.id   70bd3b6dbf9fa698ce00da1222d6c75e
#
_cell.length_a   1.000
_cell.length_b   1.000
_cell.length_c   1.000
_cell.angle_alpha   90.00
_cell.angle_beta   90.00
_cell.angle_gamma   90.00
#
_symmetry.space_group_name_H-M   'P 1'
#
loop_
_entity.id
_entity.type
_entity.pdbx_description
1 polymer ?
#
loop_
_entity_poly.entity_id
_entity_poly.type
_entity_poly.pdbx_seq_one_letter_code
_entity_poly.pdbx_strand_id
1 'polypeptide(L)'
;MTDLLHPRGVLARNDPRARVLEGLEQRVDVLSGEVPETVTVTETGIEYDADLRRGQKTGLFLDQRENRAAAAAYARGRLLDCFSYNGGFALVMGRHCTETIAFDVSEEAVSRIRQNASRNGIAVDARAGNVFDELRGLDRLGERFDTIVLDPPAFAKNKAAIVNATAGYKEINLRALRLLKPGGTLVTCSCSYNINEATFAGIVHEASVDAQAHVTVVEKRMQGRDHPVLLGVPETYYLKCFILRKVA
;
A
#
# COMPACT_ATOMS: atom_id res chain seq x y z
N MET A 1 19.78 9.28 21.79
CA MET A 1 19.22 9.60 20.47
C MET A 1 19.12 11.11 20.26
N THR A 2 18.60 11.87 21.21
CA THR A 2 18.49 13.33 21.15
C THR A 2 19.86 14.01 21.00
N ASP A 3 20.86 13.54 21.73
CA ASP A 3 22.24 14.07 21.69
C ASP A 3 23.00 13.72 20.39
N LEU A 4 22.48 12.76 19.61
CA LEU A 4 23.11 12.29 18.37
C LEU A 4 22.48 12.91 17.14
N LEU A 5 21.15 13.12 17.15
CA LEU A 5 20.38 13.56 15.98
C LEU A 5 19.97 15.04 16.07
N HIS A 6 20.06 15.64 17.28
CA HIS A 6 19.61 17.02 17.55
C HIS A 6 18.25 17.34 16.90
N PRO A 7 17.19 16.52 17.13
CA PRO A 7 15.90 16.72 16.48
C PRO A 7 15.23 18.01 17.00
N ARG A 8 14.46 18.67 16.13
CA ARG A 8 13.67 19.85 16.52
C ARG A 8 12.57 19.51 17.53
N GLY A 9 12.09 18.27 17.51
CA GLY A 9 11.12 17.74 18.46
C GLY A 9 11.08 16.22 18.44
N VAL A 10 10.58 15.64 19.52
CA VAL A 10 10.39 14.20 19.70
C VAL A 10 8.94 13.94 20.08
N LEU A 11 8.23 13.15 19.27
CA LEU A 11 6.85 12.72 19.50
C LEU A 11 6.84 11.24 19.88
N ALA A 12 6.21 10.90 20.98
CA ALA A 12 5.92 9.52 21.35
C ALA A 12 4.50 9.15 20.89
N ARG A 13 4.40 8.14 20.03
CA ARG A 13 3.14 7.53 19.57
C ARG A 13 2.89 6.23 20.37
N ASN A 14 2.31 6.38 21.55
CA ASN A 14 1.93 5.29 22.46
C ASN A 14 0.44 4.97 22.36
N ASP A 15 -0.11 4.96 21.13
CA ASP A 15 -1.53 4.80 20.81
C ASP A 15 -1.92 3.42 20.20
N PRO A 16 -1.00 2.42 19.97
CA PRO A 16 -1.42 1.11 19.49
C PRO A 16 -2.35 0.39 20.50
N ARG A 17 -3.38 -0.29 19.97
CA ARG A 17 -4.35 -1.05 20.80
C ARG A 17 -3.70 -2.15 21.65
N ALA A 18 -2.56 -2.70 21.24
CA ALA A 18 -1.81 -3.68 22.02
C ALA A 18 -1.48 -3.19 23.44
N ARG A 19 -1.26 -1.90 23.62
CA ARG A 19 -0.99 -1.30 24.94
C ARG A 19 -2.14 -1.54 25.94
N VAL A 20 -3.39 -1.43 25.47
CA VAL A 20 -4.57 -1.68 26.32
C VAL A 20 -4.60 -3.13 26.80
N LEU A 21 -4.19 -4.08 25.95
CA LEU A 21 -4.10 -5.50 26.32
C LEU A 21 -3.04 -5.77 27.39
N GLU A 22 -2.01 -4.91 27.47
CA GLU A 22 -0.93 -4.94 28.45
C GLU A 22 -1.22 -4.07 29.68
N GLY A 23 -2.43 -3.48 29.79
CA GLY A 23 -2.81 -2.59 30.89
C GLY A 23 -2.12 -1.23 30.85
N LEU A 24 -1.60 -0.81 29.69
CA LEU A 24 -0.92 0.46 29.49
C LEU A 24 -1.84 1.50 28.87
N GLU A 25 -1.69 2.76 29.29
CA GLU A 25 -2.46 3.87 28.74
C GLU A 25 -2.07 4.19 27.29
N GLN A 26 -3.07 4.48 26.44
CA GLN A 26 -2.85 5.01 25.10
C GLN A 26 -2.68 6.52 25.18
N ARG A 27 -1.59 7.04 24.62
CA ARG A 27 -1.30 8.48 24.61
C ARG A 27 -0.39 8.87 23.45
N VAL A 28 -0.47 10.16 23.06
CA VAL A 28 0.42 10.78 22.08
C VAL A 28 1.00 12.02 22.72
N ASP A 29 2.30 12.01 22.99
CA ASP A 29 2.97 13.06 23.77
C ASP A 29 4.15 13.66 23.03
N VAL A 30 4.33 14.98 23.14
CA VAL A 30 5.59 15.63 22.77
C VAL A 30 6.56 15.47 23.95
N LEU A 31 7.62 14.69 23.75
CA LEU A 31 8.62 14.43 24.80
C LEU A 31 9.67 15.53 24.89
N SER A 32 9.96 16.21 23.77
CA SER A 32 10.97 17.27 23.71
C SER A 32 10.73 18.16 22.50
N GLY A 33 11.06 19.45 22.62
CA GLY A 33 11.03 20.40 21.53
C GLY A 33 9.65 20.69 20.96
N GLU A 34 9.60 21.01 19.69
CA GLU A 34 8.40 21.40 18.95
C GLU A 34 8.11 20.41 17.83
N VAL A 35 6.90 19.85 17.80
CA VAL A 35 6.46 18.89 16.78
C VAL A 35 5.25 19.48 16.05
N PRO A 36 5.38 19.82 14.76
CA PRO A 36 4.27 20.30 13.95
C PRO A 36 3.21 19.21 13.75
N GLU A 37 2.00 19.59 13.34
CA GLU A 37 0.94 18.63 13.02
C GLU A 37 1.30 17.77 11.83
N THR A 38 1.87 18.40 10.80
CA THR A 38 2.32 17.72 9.57
C THR A 38 3.77 18.06 9.26
N VAL A 39 4.47 17.11 8.64
CA VAL A 39 5.82 17.29 8.11
C VAL A 39 5.81 16.93 6.64
N THR A 40 6.38 17.80 5.80
CA THR A 40 6.60 17.46 4.39
C THR A 40 7.81 16.54 4.27
N VAL A 41 7.60 15.39 3.65
CA VAL A 41 8.62 14.36 3.39
C VAL A 41 8.76 14.18 1.89
N THR A 42 10.01 14.20 1.39
CA THR A 42 10.29 13.91 -0.02
C THR A 42 10.73 12.47 -0.20
N GLU A 43 10.03 11.73 -1.05
CA GLU A 43 10.34 10.34 -1.41
C GLU A 43 10.30 10.17 -2.92
N THR A 44 11.38 9.71 -3.53
CA THR A 44 11.48 9.52 -5.00
C THR A 44 11.06 10.75 -5.83
N GLY A 45 11.33 11.95 -5.31
CA GLY A 45 10.97 13.21 -5.95
C GLY A 45 9.48 13.55 -5.87
N ILE A 46 8.74 12.93 -4.96
CA ILE A 46 7.36 13.27 -4.59
C ILE A 46 7.37 13.84 -3.17
N GLU A 47 6.68 14.94 -2.97
CA GLU A 47 6.46 15.53 -1.65
C GLU A 47 5.12 15.06 -1.07
N TYR A 48 5.17 14.57 0.17
CA TYR A 48 4.00 14.15 0.94
C TYR A 48 3.88 14.94 2.22
N ASP A 49 2.68 15.30 2.60
CA ASP A 49 2.40 15.73 3.97
C ASP A 49 2.09 14.52 4.84
N ALA A 50 2.95 14.29 5.82
CA ALA A 50 2.81 13.25 6.83
C ALA A 50 2.19 13.85 8.10
N ASP A 51 0.98 13.38 8.47
CA ASP A 51 0.37 13.69 9.76
C ASP A 51 1.02 12.81 10.83
N LEU A 52 1.84 13.43 11.65
CA LEU A 52 2.60 12.71 12.69
C LEU A 52 1.72 12.27 13.86
N ARG A 53 0.59 12.93 14.11
CA ARG A 53 -0.27 12.69 15.28
C ARG A 53 -1.39 11.72 15.01
N ARG A 54 -2.06 11.80 13.84
CA ARG A 54 -3.25 11.04 13.48
C ARG A 54 -3.01 10.02 12.38
N GLY A 55 -1.94 10.21 11.58
CA GLY A 55 -1.61 9.30 10.48
C GLY A 55 -1.35 7.88 10.97
N GLN A 56 -1.63 6.91 10.12
CA GLN A 56 -1.26 5.53 10.39
C GLN A 56 0.27 5.41 10.48
N LYS A 57 0.77 4.57 11.40
CA LYS A 57 2.21 4.46 11.69
C LYS A 57 2.82 5.86 11.98
N THR A 58 3.78 6.28 11.17
CA THR A 58 4.46 7.58 11.24
C THR A 58 3.89 8.61 10.26
N GLY A 59 2.67 8.39 9.74
CA GLY A 59 2.04 9.22 8.72
C GLY A 59 2.32 8.79 7.29
N LEU A 60 3.33 7.92 7.08
CA LEU A 60 3.71 7.30 5.81
C LEU A 60 4.02 5.82 6.01
N PHE A 61 3.86 5.03 4.94
CA PHE A 61 4.29 3.63 4.90
C PHE A 61 5.69 3.55 4.28
N LEU A 62 6.72 3.82 5.10
CA LEU A 62 8.12 3.88 4.65
C LEU A 62 8.64 2.52 4.15
N ASP A 63 8.08 1.43 4.68
CA ASP A 63 8.37 0.05 4.28
C ASP A 63 8.09 -0.25 2.80
N GLN A 64 7.19 0.52 2.16
CA GLN A 64 6.84 0.40 0.73
C GLN A 64 7.66 1.32 -0.19
N ARG A 65 8.54 2.17 0.33
CA ARG A 65 9.29 3.17 -0.44
C ARG A 65 10.03 2.58 -1.64
N GLU A 66 10.79 1.51 -1.41
CA GLU A 66 11.57 0.86 -2.46
C GLU A 66 10.69 0.10 -3.45
N ASN A 67 9.53 -0.39 -3.00
CA ASN A 67 8.55 -1.05 -3.86
C ASN A 67 7.85 -0.06 -4.78
N ARG A 68 7.48 1.12 -4.28
CA ARG A 68 6.93 2.21 -5.11
C ARG A 68 7.93 2.63 -6.20
N ALA A 69 9.19 2.82 -5.83
CA ALA A 69 10.25 3.19 -6.78
C ALA A 69 10.46 2.11 -7.86
N ALA A 70 10.47 0.84 -7.48
CA ALA A 70 10.61 -0.27 -8.44
C ALA A 70 9.37 -0.39 -9.34
N ALA A 71 8.16 -0.29 -8.79
CA ALA A 71 6.92 -0.38 -9.54
C ALA A 71 6.78 0.74 -10.58
N ALA A 72 7.33 1.93 -10.31
CA ALA A 72 7.32 3.06 -11.24
C ALA A 72 7.97 2.74 -12.60
N ALA A 73 8.98 1.87 -12.63
CA ALA A 73 9.63 1.44 -13.87
C ALA A 73 8.70 0.65 -14.81
N TYR A 74 7.58 0.13 -14.29
CA TYR A 74 6.60 -0.66 -15.04
C TYR A 74 5.28 0.08 -15.25
N ALA A 75 5.17 1.31 -14.72
CA ALA A 75 3.96 2.12 -14.79
C ALA A 75 3.74 2.68 -16.20
N ARG A 76 2.50 2.57 -16.71
CA ARG A 76 2.13 3.11 -18.02
C ARG A 76 0.61 3.20 -18.18
N GLY A 77 0.17 3.97 -19.16
CA GLY A 77 -1.23 4.06 -19.59
C GLY A 77 -2.18 4.45 -18.47
N ARG A 78 -3.28 3.73 -18.34
CA ARG A 78 -4.27 3.94 -17.26
C ARG A 78 -3.85 3.17 -16.02
N LEU A 79 -3.65 3.89 -14.90
CA LEU A 79 -3.31 3.35 -13.59
C LEU A 79 -4.55 3.32 -12.68
N LEU A 80 -4.74 2.19 -12.01
CA LEU A 80 -5.67 2.02 -10.90
C LEU A 80 -4.89 1.68 -9.63
N ASP A 81 -4.93 2.56 -8.62
CA ASP A 81 -4.32 2.34 -7.31
C ASP A 81 -5.39 2.07 -6.26
N CYS A 82 -5.38 0.87 -5.70
CA CYS A 82 -6.35 0.40 -4.72
C CYS A 82 -5.72 0.36 -3.32
N PHE A 83 -6.49 0.85 -2.32
CA PHE A 83 -6.02 1.04 -0.93
C PHE A 83 -4.92 2.10 -0.86
N SER A 84 -5.12 3.21 -1.55
CA SER A 84 -4.09 4.18 -1.90
C SER A 84 -3.56 5.00 -0.71
N TYR A 85 -4.30 5.06 0.42
CA TYR A 85 -4.00 5.81 1.64
C TYR A 85 -3.73 7.30 1.35
N ASN A 86 -2.48 7.73 1.32
CA ASN A 86 -2.08 9.10 1.00
C ASN A 86 -1.51 9.27 -0.42
N GLY A 87 -1.73 8.30 -1.29
CA GLY A 87 -1.34 8.33 -2.69
C GLY A 87 0.07 7.83 -2.98
N GLY A 88 0.64 6.99 -2.10
CA GLY A 88 2.02 6.57 -2.23
C GLY A 88 2.37 5.96 -3.60
N PHE A 89 1.64 4.93 -4.02
CA PHE A 89 1.81 4.34 -5.37
C PHE A 89 1.22 5.24 -6.45
N ALA A 90 0.01 5.79 -6.25
CA ALA A 90 -0.67 6.64 -7.22
C ALA A 90 0.21 7.80 -7.70
N LEU A 91 0.93 8.47 -6.81
CA LEU A 91 1.76 9.63 -7.16
C LEU A 91 3.08 9.23 -7.80
N VAL A 92 3.80 8.24 -7.24
CA VAL A 92 5.08 7.81 -7.78
C VAL A 92 4.92 7.20 -9.18
N MET A 93 3.88 6.40 -9.39
CA MET A 93 3.60 5.75 -10.67
C MET A 93 2.81 6.66 -11.64
N GLY A 94 1.91 7.48 -11.11
CA GLY A 94 1.00 8.33 -11.89
C GLY A 94 1.72 9.33 -12.82
N ARG A 95 2.91 9.80 -12.43
CA ARG A 95 3.72 10.69 -13.31
C ARG A 95 4.17 10.01 -14.62
N HIS A 96 4.07 8.69 -14.71
CA HIS A 96 4.40 7.88 -15.89
C HIS A 96 3.15 7.38 -16.61
N CYS A 97 1.95 7.73 -16.11
CA CYS A 97 0.67 7.25 -16.61
C CYS A 97 -0.11 8.37 -17.30
N THR A 98 -1.02 7.99 -18.19
CA THR A 98 -1.89 8.95 -18.90
C THR A 98 -3.12 9.31 -18.10
N GLU A 99 -3.55 8.42 -17.23
CA GLU A 99 -4.69 8.58 -16.32
C GLU A 99 -4.39 7.83 -15.03
N THR A 100 -4.72 8.41 -13.89
CA THR A 100 -4.56 7.77 -12.57
C THR A 100 -5.86 7.87 -11.80
N ILE A 101 -6.40 6.72 -11.41
CA ILE A 101 -7.54 6.60 -10.49
C ILE A 101 -7.04 5.97 -9.20
N ALA A 102 -7.41 6.54 -8.06
CA ALA A 102 -7.01 6.05 -6.74
C ALA A 102 -8.23 5.86 -5.85
N PHE A 103 -8.33 4.69 -5.20
CA PHE A 103 -9.39 4.38 -4.25
C PHE A 103 -8.84 4.20 -2.83
N ASP A 104 -9.55 4.78 -1.87
CA ASP A 104 -9.43 4.46 -0.45
C ASP A 104 -10.81 4.52 0.21
N VAL A 105 -11.02 3.76 1.28
CA VAL A 105 -12.28 3.79 2.02
C VAL A 105 -12.44 5.05 2.86
N SER A 106 -11.34 5.72 3.20
CA SER A 106 -11.30 6.91 4.06
C SER A 106 -11.37 8.19 3.23
N GLU A 107 -12.41 9.01 3.45
CA GLU A 107 -12.53 10.36 2.88
C GLU A 107 -11.32 11.25 3.24
N GLU A 108 -10.78 11.08 4.45
CA GLU A 108 -9.60 11.81 4.88
C GLU A 108 -8.35 11.40 4.09
N ALA A 109 -8.18 10.11 3.81
CA ALA A 109 -7.12 9.61 2.94
C ALA A 109 -7.27 10.18 1.52
N VAL A 110 -8.47 10.16 0.95
CA VAL A 110 -8.78 10.72 -0.37
C VAL A 110 -8.47 12.22 -0.43
N SER A 111 -8.82 12.97 0.61
CA SER A 111 -8.46 14.39 0.72
C SER A 111 -6.94 14.58 0.70
N ARG A 112 -6.18 13.74 1.42
CA ARG A 112 -4.71 13.78 1.39
C ARG A 112 -4.13 13.42 0.03
N ILE A 113 -4.70 12.42 -0.65
CA ILE A 113 -4.27 12.09 -2.04
C ILE A 113 -4.39 13.33 -2.93
N ARG A 114 -5.54 14.02 -2.89
CA ARG A 114 -5.78 15.23 -3.70
C ARG A 114 -4.80 16.36 -3.36
N GLN A 115 -4.53 16.59 -2.08
CA GLN A 115 -3.57 17.61 -1.63
C GLN A 115 -2.14 17.29 -2.10
N ASN A 116 -1.68 16.05 -1.90
CA ASN A 116 -0.38 15.60 -2.34
C ASN A 116 -0.26 15.63 -3.87
N ALA A 117 -1.30 15.22 -4.59
CA ALA A 117 -1.35 15.28 -6.05
C ALA A 117 -1.23 16.71 -6.57
N SER A 118 -2.01 17.65 -6.01
CA SER A 118 -1.93 19.08 -6.34
C SER A 118 -0.54 19.67 -6.07
N ARG A 119 0.06 19.36 -4.91
CA ARG A 119 1.41 19.82 -4.55
C ARG A 119 2.47 19.39 -5.58
N ASN A 120 2.34 18.19 -6.09
CA ASN A 120 3.30 17.61 -7.04
C ASN A 120 2.94 17.85 -8.52
N GLY A 121 1.84 18.54 -8.82
CA GLY A 121 1.37 18.76 -10.19
C GLY A 121 0.97 17.48 -10.92
N ILE A 122 0.52 16.44 -10.19
CA ILE A 122 0.13 15.14 -10.73
C ILE A 122 -1.40 15.05 -10.74
N ALA A 123 -1.98 14.73 -11.89
CA ALA A 123 -3.43 14.53 -11.99
C ALA A 123 -3.81 13.14 -11.45
N VAL A 124 -4.63 13.11 -10.38
CA VAL A 124 -5.17 11.88 -9.78
C VAL A 124 -6.66 12.06 -9.53
N ASP A 125 -7.46 11.17 -10.08
CA ASP A 125 -8.89 11.05 -9.74
C ASP A 125 -9.02 10.18 -8.49
N ALA A 126 -9.01 10.83 -7.33
CA ALA A 126 -9.10 10.16 -6.04
C ALA A 126 -10.55 10.07 -5.58
N ARG A 127 -11.01 8.86 -5.27
CA ARG A 127 -12.39 8.53 -4.91
C ARG A 127 -12.46 7.74 -3.61
N ALA A 128 -13.44 8.09 -2.76
CA ALA A 128 -13.74 7.29 -1.57
C ALA A 128 -14.66 6.13 -1.95
N GLY A 129 -14.30 4.92 -1.52
CA GLY A 129 -15.11 3.74 -1.79
C GLY A 129 -14.51 2.46 -1.22
N ASN A 130 -15.35 1.44 -1.08
CA ASN A 130 -14.91 0.11 -0.73
C ASN A 130 -14.28 -0.55 -1.96
N VAL A 131 -12.99 -0.83 -1.91
CA VAL A 131 -12.22 -1.38 -3.04
C VAL A 131 -12.85 -2.67 -3.61
N PHE A 132 -13.41 -3.53 -2.77
CA PHE A 132 -14.08 -4.76 -3.24
C PHE A 132 -15.28 -4.44 -4.14
N ASP A 133 -16.08 -3.44 -3.77
CA ASP A 133 -17.27 -3.03 -4.52
C ASP A 133 -16.88 -2.24 -5.78
N GLU A 134 -15.87 -1.37 -5.67
CA GLU A 134 -15.34 -0.60 -6.79
C GLU A 134 -14.76 -1.51 -7.88
N LEU A 135 -13.92 -2.49 -7.50
CA LEU A 135 -13.37 -3.46 -8.45
C LEU A 135 -14.46 -4.27 -9.16
N ARG A 136 -15.52 -4.68 -8.43
CA ARG A 136 -16.67 -5.36 -9.03
C ARG A 136 -17.46 -4.44 -9.96
N GLY A 137 -17.61 -3.17 -9.59
CA GLY A 137 -18.27 -2.15 -10.40
C GLY A 137 -17.55 -1.93 -11.73
N LEU A 138 -16.24 -1.71 -11.68
CA LEU A 138 -15.39 -1.53 -12.85
C LEU A 138 -15.39 -2.75 -13.77
N ASP A 139 -15.34 -3.97 -13.20
CA ASP A 139 -15.39 -5.23 -13.96
C ASP A 139 -16.72 -5.36 -14.70
N ARG A 140 -17.86 -5.04 -14.06
CA ARG A 140 -19.19 -5.03 -14.73
C ARG A 140 -19.31 -3.99 -15.83
N LEU A 141 -18.65 -2.84 -15.68
CA LEU A 141 -18.61 -1.77 -16.69
C LEU A 141 -17.67 -2.09 -17.86
N GLY A 142 -16.89 -3.17 -17.76
CA GLY A 142 -15.94 -3.54 -18.80
C GLY A 142 -14.70 -2.65 -18.85
N GLU A 143 -14.41 -1.90 -17.77
CA GLU A 143 -13.22 -1.05 -17.67
C GLU A 143 -11.93 -1.84 -17.81
N ARG A 144 -10.89 -1.21 -18.38
CA ARG A 144 -9.59 -1.85 -18.57
C ARG A 144 -8.44 -0.89 -18.25
N PHE A 145 -7.41 -1.44 -17.58
CA PHE A 145 -6.24 -0.70 -17.12
C PHE A 145 -4.96 -1.31 -17.67
N ASP A 146 -3.93 -0.48 -17.78
CA ASP A 146 -2.58 -0.90 -18.19
C ASP A 146 -1.72 -1.24 -16.98
N THR A 147 -2.04 -0.61 -15.84
CA THR A 147 -1.33 -0.79 -14.57
C THR A 147 -2.34 -0.83 -13.42
N ILE A 148 -2.21 -1.80 -12.52
CA ILE A 148 -3.04 -1.89 -11.31
C ILE A 148 -2.15 -2.12 -10.09
N VAL A 149 -2.45 -1.44 -8.99
CA VAL A 149 -1.82 -1.64 -7.69
C VAL A 149 -2.86 -2.14 -6.68
N LEU A 150 -2.49 -3.15 -5.91
CA LEU A 150 -3.23 -3.68 -4.77
C LEU A 150 -2.32 -3.69 -3.55
N ASP A 151 -2.46 -2.69 -2.65
CA ASP A 151 -1.71 -2.62 -1.39
C ASP A 151 -2.66 -2.59 -0.18
N PRO A 152 -3.41 -3.69 0.05
CA PRO A 152 -4.43 -3.74 1.09
C PRO A 152 -3.80 -3.75 2.50
N PRO A 153 -4.56 -3.32 3.52
CA PRO A 153 -4.19 -3.54 4.91
C PRO A 153 -4.11 -5.04 5.22
N ALA A 154 -3.45 -5.39 6.33
CA ALA A 154 -3.33 -6.77 6.74
C ALA A 154 -4.71 -7.42 6.99
N PHE A 155 -5.13 -8.32 6.09
CA PHE A 155 -6.39 -9.05 6.23
C PHE A 155 -6.30 -10.15 7.30
N ALA A 156 -5.12 -10.78 7.49
CA ALA A 156 -4.89 -11.82 8.50
C ALA A 156 -4.15 -11.24 9.72
N LYS A 157 -4.88 -10.57 10.62
CA LYS A 157 -4.33 -10.03 11.87
C LYS A 157 -4.01 -11.12 12.92
N ASN A 158 -4.60 -12.30 12.79
CA ASN A 158 -4.36 -13.48 13.63
C ASN A 158 -4.60 -14.76 12.80
N LYS A 159 -4.24 -15.92 13.38
CA LYS A 159 -4.38 -17.21 12.70
C LYS A 159 -5.82 -17.57 12.36
N ALA A 160 -6.81 -17.19 13.18
CA ALA A 160 -8.20 -17.46 12.91
C ALA A 160 -8.74 -16.72 11.67
N ALA A 161 -8.12 -15.59 11.32
CA ALA A 161 -8.51 -14.78 10.16
C ALA A 161 -7.91 -15.26 8.82
N ILE A 162 -7.05 -16.29 8.81
CA ILE A 162 -6.32 -16.72 7.60
C ILE A 162 -7.27 -17.11 6.47
N VAL A 163 -8.33 -17.87 6.75
CA VAL A 163 -9.29 -18.34 5.73
C VAL A 163 -9.97 -17.16 5.04
N ASN A 164 -10.50 -16.23 5.83
CA ASN A 164 -11.17 -15.03 5.29
C ASN A 164 -10.18 -14.11 4.56
N ALA A 165 -8.96 -13.98 5.08
CA ALA A 165 -7.90 -13.21 4.45
C ALA A 165 -7.50 -13.80 3.09
N THR A 166 -7.36 -15.13 2.99
CA THR A 166 -7.08 -15.83 1.74
C THR A 166 -8.15 -15.54 0.70
N ALA A 167 -9.44 -15.65 1.09
CA ALA A 167 -10.55 -15.33 0.20
C ALA A 167 -10.53 -13.86 -0.25
N GLY A 168 -10.24 -12.93 0.67
CA GLY A 168 -10.13 -11.50 0.37
C GLY A 168 -8.99 -11.18 -0.61
N TYR A 169 -7.79 -11.71 -0.37
CA TYR A 169 -6.66 -11.56 -1.31
C TYR A 169 -6.97 -12.18 -2.67
N LYS A 170 -7.60 -13.36 -2.71
CA LYS A 170 -7.99 -14.01 -3.96
C LYS A 170 -8.98 -13.15 -4.75
N GLU A 171 -10.02 -12.64 -4.11
CA GLU A 171 -11.06 -11.82 -4.75
C GLU A 171 -10.47 -10.54 -5.38
N ILE A 172 -9.66 -9.77 -4.64
CA ILE A 172 -9.10 -8.53 -5.20
C ILE A 172 -8.13 -8.81 -6.36
N ASN A 173 -7.30 -9.86 -6.26
CA ASN A 173 -6.38 -10.24 -7.33
C ASN A 173 -7.13 -10.76 -8.57
N LEU A 174 -8.19 -11.57 -8.38
CA LEU A 174 -9.07 -12.03 -9.46
C LEU A 174 -9.66 -10.83 -10.23
N ARG A 175 -10.24 -9.86 -9.52
CA ARG A 175 -10.84 -8.67 -10.16
C ARG A 175 -9.79 -7.83 -10.87
N ALA A 176 -8.66 -7.57 -10.22
CA ALA A 176 -7.56 -6.84 -10.85
C ALA A 176 -7.08 -7.51 -12.14
N LEU A 177 -6.92 -8.84 -12.15
CA LEU A 177 -6.48 -9.56 -13.34
C LEU A 177 -7.52 -9.53 -14.47
N ARG A 178 -8.83 -9.49 -14.17
CA ARG A 178 -9.88 -9.29 -15.17
C ARG A 178 -9.85 -7.87 -15.75
N LEU A 179 -9.62 -6.88 -14.91
CA LEU A 179 -9.52 -5.47 -15.32
C LEU A 179 -8.23 -5.16 -16.08
N LEU A 180 -7.17 -5.96 -15.89
CA LEU A 180 -5.86 -5.72 -16.49
C LEU A 180 -5.85 -6.15 -17.96
N LYS A 181 -5.38 -5.25 -18.84
CA LYS A 181 -5.15 -5.56 -20.26
C LYS A 181 -4.05 -6.61 -20.45
N PRO A 182 -4.05 -7.39 -21.53
CA PRO A 182 -2.87 -8.16 -21.93
C PRO A 182 -1.62 -7.25 -22.02
N GLY A 183 -0.48 -7.73 -21.54
CA GLY A 183 0.74 -6.93 -21.41
C GLY A 183 0.74 -5.95 -20.24
N GLY A 184 -0.35 -5.80 -19.49
CA GLY A 184 -0.46 -4.91 -18.33
C GLY A 184 0.35 -5.39 -17.12
N THR A 185 0.59 -4.47 -16.18
CA THR A 185 1.34 -4.72 -14.94
C THR A 185 0.41 -4.72 -13.73
N LEU A 186 0.50 -5.77 -12.91
CA LEU A 186 -0.13 -5.82 -11.58
C LEU A 186 0.95 -5.77 -10.50
N VAL A 187 0.87 -4.77 -9.62
CA VAL A 187 1.60 -4.74 -8.36
C VAL A 187 0.65 -5.22 -7.28
N THR A 188 0.96 -6.32 -6.61
CA THR A 188 0.10 -6.86 -5.56
C THR A 188 0.89 -7.14 -4.30
N CYS A 189 0.38 -6.63 -3.16
CA CYS A 189 1.06 -6.68 -1.88
C CYS A 189 0.25 -7.42 -0.81
N SER A 190 0.98 -7.96 0.17
CA SER A 190 0.41 -8.47 1.41
C SER A 190 1.33 -8.12 2.58
N CYS A 191 0.83 -7.37 3.55
CA CYS A 191 1.52 -7.08 4.81
C CYS A 191 1.09 -8.01 5.96
N SER A 192 0.36 -9.10 5.68
CA SER A 192 -0.04 -10.09 6.67
C SER A 192 1.10 -11.08 6.94
N TYR A 193 1.74 -11.03 8.11
CA TYR A 193 2.80 -11.98 8.46
C TYR A 193 2.30 -13.43 8.55
N ASN A 194 1.03 -13.64 8.88
CA ASN A 194 0.38 -14.96 8.89
C ASN A 194 0.19 -15.57 7.48
N ILE A 195 0.37 -14.79 6.42
CA ILE A 195 0.36 -15.22 5.02
C ILE A 195 1.80 -15.15 4.51
N ASN A 196 2.51 -16.28 4.50
CA ASN A 196 3.88 -16.31 3.98
C ASN A 196 3.92 -16.15 2.46
N GLU A 197 5.13 -16.00 1.89
CA GLU A 197 5.30 -15.76 0.45
C GLU A 197 4.74 -16.88 -0.42
N ALA A 198 4.97 -18.14 -0.04
CA ALA A 198 4.46 -19.29 -0.80
C ALA A 198 2.93 -19.34 -0.80
N THR A 199 2.30 -19.08 0.35
CA THR A 199 0.85 -18.99 0.48
C THR A 199 0.31 -17.84 -0.36
N PHE A 200 0.94 -16.65 -0.30
CA PHE A 200 0.51 -15.50 -1.10
C PHE A 200 0.65 -15.78 -2.60
N ALA A 201 1.75 -16.39 -3.03
CA ALA A 201 1.93 -16.81 -4.43
C ALA A 201 0.84 -17.81 -4.89
N GLY A 202 0.48 -18.78 -4.03
CA GLY A 202 -0.61 -19.71 -4.29
C GLY A 202 -1.96 -19.00 -4.46
N ILE A 203 -2.28 -18.05 -3.59
CA ILE A 203 -3.52 -17.24 -3.69
C ILE A 203 -3.58 -16.47 -5.03
N VAL A 204 -2.49 -15.82 -5.40
CA VAL A 204 -2.40 -15.05 -6.66
C VAL A 204 -2.50 -15.97 -7.87
N HIS A 205 -1.88 -17.18 -7.80
CA HIS A 205 -2.01 -18.20 -8.84
C HIS A 205 -3.45 -18.66 -9.00
N GLU A 206 -4.14 -19.04 -7.91
CA GLU A 206 -5.56 -19.40 -7.98
C GLU A 206 -6.44 -18.28 -8.56
N ALA A 207 -6.17 -17.03 -8.17
CA ALA A 207 -6.86 -15.87 -8.73
C ALA A 207 -6.62 -15.75 -10.25
N SER A 208 -5.40 -16.05 -10.73
CA SER A 208 -5.06 -16.01 -12.16
C SER A 208 -5.77 -17.10 -12.95
N VAL A 209 -5.90 -18.30 -12.39
CA VAL A 209 -6.68 -19.40 -12.99
C VAL A 209 -8.15 -19.02 -13.13
N ASP A 210 -8.76 -18.49 -12.06
CA ASP A 210 -10.17 -18.09 -12.07
C ASP A 210 -10.43 -16.87 -12.98
N ALA A 211 -9.41 -16.01 -13.17
CA ALA A 211 -9.46 -14.90 -14.12
C ALA A 211 -9.21 -15.33 -15.58
N GLN A 212 -8.82 -16.58 -15.82
CA GLN A 212 -8.35 -17.09 -17.11
C GLN A 212 -7.19 -16.23 -17.66
N ALA A 213 -6.27 -15.82 -16.79
CA ALA A 213 -5.16 -14.94 -17.11
C ALA A 213 -3.82 -15.65 -16.90
N HIS A 214 -2.96 -15.60 -17.91
CA HIS A 214 -1.57 -16.04 -17.76
C HIS A 214 -0.72 -14.87 -17.25
N VAL A 215 -0.04 -15.08 -16.12
CA VAL A 215 0.80 -14.05 -15.49
C VAL A 215 2.23 -14.55 -15.28
N THR A 216 3.20 -13.67 -15.47
CA THR A 216 4.60 -13.91 -15.13
C THR A 216 5.01 -13.03 -13.95
N VAL A 217 5.82 -13.57 -13.07
CA VAL A 217 6.44 -12.78 -11.99
C VAL A 217 7.65 -12.06 -12.57
N VAL A 218 7.60 -10.72 -12.57
CA VAL A 218 8.70 -9.87 -13.01
C VAL A 218 9.67 -9.62 -11.87
N GLU A 219 9.12 -9.24 -10.69
CA GLU A 219 9.89 -9.06 -9.47
C GLU A 219 9.14 -9.61 -8.25
N LYS A 220 9.91 -10.15 -7.30
CA LYS A 220 9.48 -10.41 -5.93
C LYS A 220 10.26 -9.50 -5.01
N ARG A 221 9.53 -8.78 -4.17
CA ARG A 221 10.11 -7.76 -3.28
C ARG A 221 9.54 -7.91 -1.87
N MET A 222 10.22 -7.32 -0.93
CA MET A 222 9.86 -7.29 0.49
C MET A 222 9.84 -5.84 0.99
N GLN A 223 9.75 -5.65 2.31
CA GLN A 223 9.86 -4.34 2.94
C GLN A 223 11.23 -3.69 2.66
N GLY A 224 11.26 -2.35 2.73
CA GLY A 224 12.45 -1.56 2.51
C GLY A 224 13.58 -1.92 3.49
N ARG A 225 14.83 -1.58 3.12
CA ARG A 225 16.05 -1.92 3.87
C ARG A 225 16.11 -1.34 5.28
N ASP A 226 15.37 -0.27 5.53
CA ASP A 226 15.18 0.34 6.85
C ASP A 226 14.22 -0.44 7.76
N HIS A 227 13.62 -1.52 7.24
CA HIS A 227 12.79 -2.50 7.95
C HIS A 227 13.43 -3.90 7.83
N PRO A 228 14.61 -4.14 8.47
CA PRO A 228 15.36 -5.37 8.27
C PRO A 228 14.63 -6.61 8.77
N VAL A 229 14.86 -7.73 8.10
CA VAL A 229 14.42 -9.05 8.58
C VAL A 229 15.45 -9.61 9.55
N LEU A 230 15.02 -9.97 10.75
CA LEU A 230 15.85 -10.65 11.75
C LEU A 230 15.70 -12.16 11.55
N LEU A 231 16.80 -12.85 11.19
CA LEU A 231 16.77 -14.29 10.83
C LEU A 231 16.18 -15.20 11.91
N GLY A 232 16.33 -14.86 13.17
CA GLY A 232 15.73 -15.63 14.28
C GLY A 232 14.25 -15.29 14.57
N VAL A 233 13.67 -14.31 13.90
CA VAL A 233 12.32 -13.78 14.17
C VAL A 233 11.55 -13.68 12.85
N PRO A 234 10.91 -14.77 12.38
CA PRO A 234 10.25 -14.82 11.08
C PRO A 234 9.13 -13.78 10.91
N GLU A 235 8.53 -13.29 12.00
CA GLU A 235 7.50 -12.25 12.01
C GLU A 235 8.01 -10.91 11.45
N THR A 236 9.32 -10.71 11.46
CA THR A 236 9.93 -9.50 10.88
C THR A 236 9.90 -9.52 9.35
N TYR A 237 9.69 -10.67 8.69
CA TYR A 237 9.37 -10.75 7.25
C TYR A 237 7.86 -10.71 7.06
N TYR A 238 7.28 -9.53 7.01
CA TYR A 238 5.83 -9.36 6.95
C TYR A 238 5.31 -8.87 5.61
N LEU A 239 6.11 -8.15 4.80
CA LEU A 239 5.68 -7.56 3.55
C LEU A 239 6.13 -8.40 2.35
N LYS A 240 5.19 -8.77 1.50
CA LYS A 240 5.39 -9.38 0.17
C LYS A 240 4.83 -8.41 -0.85
N CYS A 241 5.61 -8.12 -1.88
CA CYS A 241 5.20 -7.30 -3.01
C CYS A 241 5.62 -8.01 -4.31
N PHE A 242 4.65 -8.39 -5.12
CA PHE A 242 4.91 -9.01 -6.43
C PHE A 242 4.58 -8.01 -7.53
N ILE A 243 5.51 -7.84 -8.45
CA ILE A 243 5.28 -7.14 -9.71
C ILE A 243 5.09 -8.21 -10.78
N LEU A 244 3.89 -8.25 -11.34
CA LEU A 244 3.44 -9.27 -12.27
C LEU A 244 3.14 -8.64 -13.64
N ARG A 245 3.34 -9.43 -14.71
CA ARG A 245 2.93 -9.09 -16.07
C ARG A 245 1.85 -10.06 -16.54
N LYS A 246 0.69 -9.54 -16.96
CA LYS A 246 -0.31 -10.34 -17.66
C LYS A 246 0.15 -10.58 -19.08
N VAL A 247 0.30 -11.84 -19.48
CA VAL A 247 0.77 -12.22 -20.82
C VAL A 247 -0.40 -12.34 -21.78
N ALA A 248 -1.48 -12.99 -21.34
CA ALA A 248 -2.73 -13.19 -22.09
C ALA A 248 -3.92 -13.20 -21.12
#